data_02cde67984715985293cae08dc4e6671
#
_entry.id   02cde67984715985293cae08dc4e6671
#
_cell.length_a   1.000
_cell.length_b   1.000
_cell.length_c   1.000
_cell.angle_alpha   90.00
_cell.angle_beta   90.00
_cell.angle_gamma   90.00
#
_symmetry.space_group_name_H-M   'P 1'
#
loop_
_entity.id
_entity.type
_entity.pdbx_description
1 polymer ?
#
loop_
_entity_poly.entity_id
_entity_poly.type
_entity_poly.pdbx_seq_one_letter_code
_entity_poly.pdbx_strand_id
1 'polypeptide(L)'
;MKSNTFLTEVTWKVTSVALLMLLITGFSILAGCNKKSSIAETAPAGERLTGYVNEDAQPESTGSNNGYFWSLYREGGSGSITFGNAGNFAISYSNVTDIVGGKGWNPGSARNIGYNVGALSGSYNFVGIYGWTTSPLIEYYVAEMGNVTGGTFINNVSSDGHSYSFYKSLRVDAPSIIGTATFWQYKDTWGGSSTGSNRSVNMTNHINNWRNSGGQGFGSYNYQILALEAWGTKSGYINATVW
;
A
#
# COMPACT_ATOMS: atom_id res chain seq x y z
N MET A 1 57.53 -33.23 11.60
CA MET A 1 58.13 -32.07 10.90
C MET A 1 57.22 -30.86 11.00
N LYS A 2 57.81 -29.79 11.40
CA LYS A 2 57.36 -28.52 11.93
C LYS A 2 56.17 -27.84 11.22
N SER A 3 55.20 -27.40 12.07
CA SER A 3 54.25 -26.35 11.96
C SER A 3 54.85 -25.02 11.42
N ASN A 4 54.03 -24.28 10.65
CA ASN A 4 54.14 -22.82 10.62
C ASN A 4 52.78 -22.20 10.38
N THR A 5 52.26 -21.63 11.46
CA THR A 5 51.13 -20.74 11.56
C THR A 5 51.56 -19.32 11.14
N PHE A 6 50.86 -18.68 10.21
CA PHE A 6 50.98 -17.23 9.97
C PHE A 6 49.72 -16.55 10.41
N LEU A 7 49.80 -15.83 11.51
CA LEU A 7 48.80 -14.83 11.95
C LEU A 7 49.21 -13.49 11.33
N THR A 8 48.31 -12.89 10.57
CA THR A 8 48.42 -11.49 10.17
C THR A 8 47.44 -10.64 10.95
N GLU A 9 47.98 -9.84 11.85
CA GLU A 9 47.22 -8.80 12.58
C GLU A 9 46.89 -7.65 11.63
N VAL A 10 45.62 -7.24 11.60
CA VAL A 10 45.14 -6.03 10.94
C VAL A 10 44.93 -4.95 11.98
N THR A 11 45.82 -3.98 12.03
CA THR A 11 45.75 -2.80 12.90
C THR A 11 44.84 -1.74 12.26
N TRP A 12 43.79 -1.33 12.98
CA TRP A 12 42.95 -0.20 12.61
C TRP A 12 43.52 1.10 13.17
N LYS A 13 43.83 2.02 12.27
CA LYS A 13 44.20 3.41 12.64
C LYS A 13 42.94 4.24 12.81
N VAL A 14 42.70 4.70 14.03
CA VAL A 14 41.72 5.71 14.34
C VAL A 14 42.33 7.08 14.08
N THR A 15 41.78 7.82 13.12
CA THR A 15 42.12 9.24 12.92
C THR A 15 41.01 10.11 13.51
N SER A 16 41.32 10.79 14.60
CA SER A 16 40.52 11.83 15.19
C SER A 16 40.50 13.06 14.28
N VAL A 17 39.31 13.56 13.94
CA VAL A 17 39.13 14.90 13.34
C VAL A 17 38.44 15.81 14.32
N ALA A 18 39.07 16.91 14.55
CA ALA A 18 38.74 17.89 15.56
C ALA A 18 37.48 18.70 15.22
N LEU A 19 36.78 19.03 16.29
CA LEU A 19 35.67 19.94 16.45
C LEU A 19 36.02 21.38 16.04
N LEU A 20 35.31 21.97 15.09
CA LEU A 20 35.35 23.41 14.84
C LEU A 20 33.95 23.97 15.07
N MET A 21 33.77 24.64 16.21
CA MET A 21 32.60 25.46 16.49
C MET A 21 32.69 26.77 15.69
N LEU A 22 31.62 27.05 14.93
CA LEU A 22 31.39 28.41 14.43
C LEU A 22 30.03 28.88 14.93
N LEU A 23 30.08 29.84 15.85
CA LEU A 23 28.94 30.67 16.33
C LEU A 23 28.57 31.64 15.19
N ILE A 24 27.34 31.56 14.71
CA ILE A 24 26.72 32.65 13.94
C ILE A 24 25.38 32.99 14.61
N THR A 25 25.35 34.22 15.10
CA THR A 25 24.25 34.91 15.72
C THR A 25 23.13 35.22 14.72
N GLY A 26 21.93 34.96 15.12
CA GLY A 26 20.65 35.58 14.91
C GLY A 26 20.29 36.31 13.63
N PHE A 27 19.20 35.83 13.02
CA PHE A 27 18.15 36.73 12.51
C PHE A 27 16.81 35.98 12.52
N SER A 28 15.93 36.39 13.44
CA SER A 28 14.56 35.86 13.50
C SER A 28 13.72 36.55 12.43
N ILE A 29 13.30 35.80 11.42
CA ILE A 29 12.21 36.22 10.52
C ILE A 29 10.98 35.41 10.91
N LEU A 30 10.02 36.06 11.54
CA LEU A 30 8.66 35.57 11.75
C LEU A 30 7.94 35.54 10.41
N ALA A 31 7.94 34.37 9.75
CA ALA A 31 7.01 34.06 8.67
C ALA A 31 5.74 33.49 9.30
N GLY A 32 4.68 34.27 9.27
CA GLY A 32 3.37 33.89 9.79
C GLY A 32 2.81 32.73 8.99
N CYS A 33 2.60 31.62 9.67
CA CYS A 33 1.90 30.45 9.15
C CYS A 33 0.39 30.76 9.14
N ASN A 34 -0.16 31.13 8.00
CA ASN A 34 -1.61 31.24 7.81
C ASN A 34 -2.23 29.85 7.80
N LYS A 35 -2.63 29.37 8.95
CA LYS A 35 -3.44 28.17 9.10
C LYS A 35 -4.86 28.49 8.61
N LYS A 36 -5.17 28.18 7.35
CA LYS A 36 -6.55 28.15 6.89
C LYS A 36 -7.25 26.97 7.54
N SER A 37 -7.98 27.24 8.61
CA SER A 37 -8.94 26.32 9.21
C SER A 37 -10.07 26.09 8.20
N SER A 38 -10.16 24.90 7.61
CA SER A 38 -11.34 24.50 6.87
C SER A 38 -12.42 24.08 7.86
N ILE A 39 -13.47 24.88 7.95
CA ILE A 39 -14.70 24.55 8.65
C ILE A 39 -15.35 23.40 7.88
N ALA A 40 -15.54 22.26 8.53
CA ALA A 40 -16.37 21.20 7.99
C ALA A 40 -17.83 21.65 8.00
N GLU A 41 -18.34 22.05 6.85
CA GLU A 41 -19.76 22.31 6.64
C GLU A 41 -20.50 20.98 6.45
N THR A 42 -21.50 20.75 7.26
CA THR A 42 -22.36 19.56 7.15
C THR A 42 -23.25 19.67 5.92
N ALA A 43 -22.90 18.94 4.86
CA ALA A 43 -23.68 18.87 3.64
C ALA A 43 -24.87 17.92 3.75
N PRO A 44 -26.00 18.20 3.07
CA PRO A 44 -27.18 17.34 3.06
C PRO A 44 -26.94 16.05 2.27
N ALA A 45 -27.70 14.99 2.63
CA ALA A 45 -27.59 13.65 2.07
C ALA A 45 -27.71 13.65 0.53
N GLY A 46 -26.62 13.35 -0.15
CA GLY A 46 -26.56 13.25 -1.60
C GLY A 46 -25.31 13.87 -2.26
N GLU A 47 -24.47 14.57 -1.53
CA GLU A 47 -23.30 15.21 -2.13
C GLU A 47 -22.09 14.26 -2.25
N ARG A 48 -21.50 14.32 -3.42
CA ARG A 48 -20.30 13.62 -3.86
C ARG A 48 -19.07 14.22 -3.15
N LEU A 49 -18.60 13.58 -2.08
CA LEU A 49 -17.34 14.00 -1.47
C LEU A 49 -16.18 13.59 -2.39
N THR A 50 -15.53 14.59 -2.99
CA THR A 50 -14.27 14.41 -3.71
C THR A 50 -13.12 14.70 -2.75
N GLY A 51 -12.32 13.69 -2.43
CA GLY A 51 -11.03 13.91 -1.78
C GLY A 51 -10.01 14.38 -2.80
N TYR A 52 -9.57 15.64 -2.72
CA TYR A 52 -8.45 16.14 -3.51
C TYR A 52 -7.15 15.91 -2.74
N VAL A 53 -6.17 15.30 -3.41
CA VAL A 53 -4.81 15.16 -2.87
C VAL A 53 -3.91 16.12 -3.61
N ASN A 54 -3.17 16.97 -2.89
CA ASN A 54 -2.23 17.96 -3.46
C ASN A 54 -0.99 17.28 -4.05
N GLU A 55 -0.31 17.98 -4.97
CA GLU A 55 0.70 17.45 -5.90
C GLU A 55 2.05 16.99 -5.32
N ASP A 56 2.34 17.20 -4.05
CA ASP A 56 3.59 16.74 -3.41
C ASP A 56 3.37 15.39 -2.74
N ALA A 57 4.37 14.50 -2.77
CA ALA A 57 4.36 13.16 -2.18
C ALA A 57 3.64 13.18 -0.83
N GLN A 58 2.42 12.65 -0.79
CA GLN A 58 1.52 12.89 0.32
C GLN A 58 1.36 11.63 1.15
N PRO A 59 1.32 11.79 2.47
CA PRO A 59 0.88 10.72 3.33
C PRO A 59 -0.49 10.22 2.87
N GLU A 60 -0.70 8.94 3.06
CA GLU A 60 -1.96 8.26 2.79
C GLU A 60 -3.16 9.05 3.34
N SER A 61 -4.09 9.38 2.46
CA SER A 61 -5.39 9.94 2.86
C SER A 61 -6.35 8.81 3.17
N THR A 62 -6.96 8.83 4.34
CA THR A 62 -7.89 7.80 4.78
C THR A 62 -9.18 8.39 5.34
N GLY A 63 -10.24 7.59 5.38
CA GLY A 63 -11.50 8.02 5.98
C GLY A 63 -12.55 6.93 5.94
N SER A 64 -13.80 7.32 6.18
CA SER A 64 -14.96 6.44 6.11
C SER A 64 -16.05 7.04 5.22
N ASN A 65 -16.72 6.18 4.45
CA ASN A 65 -17.86 6.56 3.65
C ASN A 65 -18.85 5.39 3.58
N ASN A 66 -20.13 5.63 3.90
CA ASN A 66 -21.20 4.62 3.92
C ASN A 66 -20.85 3.37 4.74
N GLY A 67 -20.16 3.51 5.87
CA GLY A 67 -19.77 2.39 6.75
C GLY A 67 -18.53 1.62 6.28
N TYR A 68 -17.90 2.02 5.18
CA TYR A 68 -16.66 1.44 4.67
C TYR A 68 -15.48 2.38 4.95
N PHE A 69 -14.35 1.80 5.29
CA PHE A 69 -13.06 2.47 5.29
C PHE A 69 -12.58 2.70 3.85
N TRP A 70 -11.85 3.77 3.60
CA TRP A 70 -11.16 4.02 2.34
C TRP A 70 -9.76 4.57 2.59
N SER A 71 -8.88 4.34 1.62
CA SER A 71 -7.52 4.83 1.60
C SER A 71 -7.13 5.24 0.19
N LEU A 72 -6.32 6.30 0.07
CA LEU A 72 -5.67 6.71 -1.16
C LEU A 72 -4.26 7.24 -0.84
N TYR A 73 -3.25 6.55 -1.35
CA TYR A 73 -1.86 7.00 -1.38
C TYR A 73 -1.52 7.40 -2.81
N ARG A 74 -0.65 8.42 -2.98
CA ARG A 74 -0.21 8.86 -4.30
C ARG A 74 1.18 9.51 -4.24
N GLU A 75 2.00 9.20 -5.26
CA GLU A 75 3.24 9.89 -5.58
C GLU A 75 3.19 10.40 -7.02
N GLY A 76 3.61 11.64 -7.22
CA GLY A 76 3.65 12.31 -8.53
C GLY A 76 2.28 12.46 -9.20
N GLY A 77 2.22 13.16 -10.30
CA GLY A 77 1.03 13.35 -11.10
C GLY A 77 -0.19 13.84 -10.34
N SER A 78 -1.38 13.40 -10.74
CA SER A 78 -2.64 13.71 -10.07
C SER A 78 -3.50 12.45 -9.87
N GLY A 79 -4.29 12.41 -8.79
CA GLY A 79 -5.20 11.32 -8.52
C GLY A 79 -6.29 11.73 -7.54
N SER A 80 -7.47 11.13 -7.68
CA SER A 80 -8.61 11.38 -6.80
C SER A 80 -9.44 10.13 -6.61
N ILE A 81 -10.08 10.00 -5.45
CA ILE A 81 -11.09 9.00 -5.17
C ILE A 81 -12.45 9.67 -5.01
N THR A 82 -13.48 9.08 -5.57
CA THR A 82 -14.88 9.49 -5.41
C THR A 82 -15.71 8.31 -4.94
N PHE A 83 -16.82 8.58 -4.26
CA PHE A 83 -17.62 7.55 -3.62
C PHE A 83 -19.04 7.51 -4.18
N GLY A 84 -19.51 6.32 -4.47
CA GLY A 84 -20.91 6.01 -4.74
C GLY A 84 -21.60 5.39 -3.53
N ASN A 85 -22.72 4.72 -3.76
CA ASN A 85 -23.49 4.06 -2.72
C ASN A 85 -22.75 2.85 -2.12
N ALA A 86 -22.98 2.56 -0.84
CA ALA A 86 -22.38 1.44 -0.12
C ALA A 86 -20.86 1.33 -0.33
N GLY A 87 -20.35 0.18 -0.76
CA GLY A 87 -18.94 -0.07 -1.03
C GLY A 87 -18.43 0.44 -2.38
N ASN A 88 -19.22 1.21 -3.15
CA ASN A 88 -18.77 1.74 -4.45
C ASN A 88 -17.78 2.88 -4.30
N PHE A 89 -16.77 2.90 -5.20
CA PHE A 89 -15.79 3.97 -5.35
C PHE A 89 -15.30 4.06 -6.80
N ALA A 90 -14.73 5.20 -7.14
CA ALA A 90 -13.98 5.35 -8.37
C ALA A 90 -12.68 6.12 -8.11
N ILE A 91 -11.60 5.72 -8.80
CA ILE A 91 -10.31 6.41 -8.78
C ILE A 91 -9.99 6.83 -10.21
N SER A 92 -9.63 8.12 -10.36
CA SER A 92 -9.06 8.66 -11.58
C SER A 92 -7.64 9.13 -11.29
N TYR A 93 -6.68 8.86 -12.18
CA TYR A 93 -5.29 9.26 -11.99
C TYR A 93 -4.61 9.59 -13.32
N SER A 94 -3.63 10.47 -13.26
CA SER A 94 -2.87 10.91 -14.43
C SER A 94 -1.40 11.15 -14.08
N ASN A 95 -0.50 10.53 -14.86
CA ASN A 95 0.95 10.66 -14.76
C ASN A 95 1.50 10.38 -13.34
N VAL A 96 0.85 9.51 -12.58
CA VAL A 96 1.31 9.12 -11.24
C VAL A 96 2.56 8.27 -11.34
N THR A 97 3.53 8.49 -10.44
CA THR A 97 4.68 7.59 -10.26
C THR A 97 4.29 6.39 -9.41
N ASP A 98 3.34 6.59 -8.49
CA ASP A 98 2.65 5.54 -7.75
C ASP A 98 1.27 6.04 -7.28
N ILE A 99 0.29 5.16 -7.27
CA ILE A 99 -1.02 5.35 -6.65
C ILE A 99 -1.54 4.00 -6.18
N VAL A 100 -1.95 3.91 -4.91
CA VAL A 100 -2.72 2.79 -4.39
C VAL A 100 -3.91 3.29 -3.60
N GLY A 101 -5.09 2.74 -3.87
CA GLY A 101 -6.28 3.18 -3.16
C GLY A 101 -7.51 2.34 -3.43
N GLY A 102 -8.51 2.51 -2.59
CA GLY A 102 -9.75 1.77 -2.67
C GLY A 102 -10.62 1.85 -1.44
N LYS A 103 -11.53 0.90 -1.28
CA LYS A 103 -12.55 0.88 -0.23
C LYS A 103 -12.68 -0.51 0.38
N GLY A 104 -12.98 -0.58 1.68
CA GLY A 104 -13.11 -1.83 2.41
C GLY A 104 -13.29 -1.63 3.92
N TRP A 105 -12.39 -2.17 4.75
CA TRP A 105 -12.56 -2.22 6.21
C TRP A 105 -11.28 -1.90 6.96
N ASN A 106 -11.45 -1.26 8.10
CA ASN A 106 -10.43 -1.11 9.12
C ASN A 106 -11.08 -1.43 10.50
N PRO A 107 -10.66 -2.51 11.18
CA PRO A 107 -9.63 -3.46 10.76
C PRO A 107 -10.10 -4.43 9.64
N GLY A 108 -9.11 -5.00 8.94
CA GLY A 108 -9.29 -6.14 8.07
C GLY A 108 -9.62 -7.42 8.83
N SER A 109 -9.89 -8.51 8.12
CA SER A 109 -10.12 -9.83 8.73
C SER A 109 -10.00 -10.97 7.71
N ALA A 110 -10.03 -12.21 8.20
CA ALA A 110 -10.17 -13.42 7.39
C ALA A 110 -11.63 -13.61 6.92
N ARG A 111 -12.12 -12.67 6.13
CA ARG A 111 -13.50 -12.67 5.60
C ARG A 111 -13.56 -13.14 4.15
N ASN A 112 -14.75 -13.44 3.67
CA ASN A 112 -15.03 -13.53 2.25
C ASN A 112 -15.38 -12.12 1.74
N ILE A 113 -14.69 -11.66 0.71
CA ILE A 113 -14.86 -10.30 0.17
C ILE A 113 -15.51 -10.40 -1.19
N GLY A 114 -16.76 -9.94 -1.30
CA GLY A 114 -17.42 -9.78 -2.58
C GLY A 114 -16.97 -8.49 -3.26
N TYR A 115 -16.82 -8.53 -4.59
CA TYR A 115 -16.47 -7.33 -5.36
C TYR A 115 -16.97 -7.39 -6.80
N ASN A 116 -17.04 -6.22 -7.43
CA ASN A 116 -17.25 -6.04 -8.87
C ASN A 116 -16.43 -4.86 -9.36
N VAL A 117 -15.69 -5.04 -10.44
CA VAL A 117 -15.04 -3.96 -11.18
C VAL A 117 -15.92 -3.61 -12.37
N GLY A 118 -16.75 -2.57 -12.24
CA GLY A 118 -17.69 -2.16 -13.27
C GLY A 118 -17.03 -1.50 -14.48
N ALA A 119 -15.95 -0.72 -14.24
CA ALA A 119 -15.17 -0.10 -15.29
C ALA A 119 -13.69 -0.04 -14.91
N LEU A 120 -12.81 -0.27 -15.89
CA LEU A 120 -11.36 -0.19 -15.75
C LEU A 120 -10.77 0.24 -17.09
N SER A 121 -9.94 1.29 -17.08
CA SER A 121 -9.29 1.78 -18.27
C SER A 121 -7.93 2.41 -17.99
N GLY A 122 -7.10 2.56 -19.03
CA GLY A 122 -5.74 3.05 -18.89
C GLY A 122 -4.77 1.96 -18.44
N SER A 123 -3.68 2.36 -17.80
CA SER A 123 -2.59 1.46 -17.38
C SER A 123 -2.55 1.30 -15.87
N TYR A 124 -2.58 0.09 -15.39
CA TYR A 124 -2.48 -0.28 -13.98
C TYR A 124 -1.52 -1.46 -13.81
N ASN A 125 -1.15 -1.79 -12.58
CA ASN A 125 -0.35 -2.98 -12.26
C ASN A 125 -1.21 -4.04 -11.57
N PHE A 126 -2.14 -3.62 -10.71
CA PHE A 126 -2.87 -4.49 -9.83
C PHE A 126 -4.31 -3.97 -9.61
N VAL A 127 -5.27 -4.87 -9.58
CA VAL A 127 -6.58 -4.69 -8.96
C VAL A 127 -6.90 -5.95 -8.16
N GLY A 128 -7.30 -5.79 -6.89
CA GLY A 128 -7.63 -6.91 -6.00
C GLY A 128 -7.64 -6.49 -4.54
N ILE A 129 -7.41 -7.42 -3.64
CA ILE A 129 -7.41 -7.12 -2.20
C ILE A 129 -6.01 -6.69 -1.77
N TYR A 130 -5.96 -5.55 -1.09
CA TYR A 130 -4.76 -4.92 -0.56
C TYR A 130 -4.95 -4.60 0.91
N GLY A 131 -3.89 -4.68 1.67
CA GLY A 131 -3.94 -4.28 3.07
C GLY A 131 -2.62 -4.45 3.81
N TRP A 132 -2.71 -4.20 5.11
CA TRP A 132 -1.57 -4.21 6.00
C TRP A 132 -1.85 -4.97 7.28
N THR A 133 -0.79 -5.50 7.88
CA THR A 133 -0.76 -5.96 9.26
C THR A 133 0.27 -5.20 10.07
N THR A 134 0.17 -5.27 11.40
CA THR A 134 1.18 -4.80 12.34
C THR A 134 1.65 -5.97 13.20
N SER A 135 2.92 -5.94 13.65
CA SER A 135 3.50 -6.94 14.54
C SER A 135 3.37 -8.40 14.04
N PRO A 136 3.96 -8.81 12.95
CA PRO A 136 4.88 -8.06 12.08
C PRO A 136 4.18 -7.10 11.10
N LEU A 137 4.92 -6.08 10.65
CA LEU A 137 4.49 -5.19 9.58
C LEU A 137 4.60 -5.92 8.26
N ILE A 138 3.46 -6.17 7.62
CA ILE A 138 3.35 -6.85 6.33
C ILE A 138 2.37 -6.09 5.47
N GLU A 139 2.79 -5.77 4.26
CA GLU A 139 1.95 -5.33 3.17
C GLU A 139 1.50 -6.55 2.36
N TYR A 140 0.20 -6.71 2.13
CA TYR A 140 -0.30 -7.90 1.45
C TYR A 140 -1.23 -7.60 0.28
N TYR A 141 -1.18 -8.50 -0.70
CA TYR A 141 -1.88 -8.40 -1.98
C TYR A 141 -2.53 -9.73 -2.34
N VAL A 142 -3.76 -9.69 -2.83
CA VAL A 142 -4.38 -10.77 -3.59
C VAL A 142 -4.79 -10.18 -4.94
N ALA A 143 -3.97 -10.43 -5.96
CA ALA A 143 -4.15 -9.85 -7.29
C ALA A 143 -5.16 -10.64 -8.11
N GLU A 144 -6.29 -10.03 -8.37
CA GLU A 144 -7.37 -10.55 -9.19
C GLU A 144 -7.21 -10.15 -10.66
N MET A 145 -6.75 -8.91 -10.91
CA MET A 145 -6.41 -8.41 -12.24
C MET A 145 -5.00 -7.83 -12.22
N GLY A 146 -4.28 -7.98 -13.32
CA GLY A 146 -2.90 -7.53 -13.42
C GLY A 146 -1.93 -8.46 -12.69
N ASN A 147 -0.80 -7.93 -12.22
CA ASN A 147 0.28 -8.75 -11.72
C ASN A 147 1.11 -8.02 -10.65
N VAL A 148 1.32 -8.66 -9.51
CA VAL A 148 2.20 -8.21 -8.41
C VAL A 148 3.26 -9.28 -8.09
N THR A 149 3.96 -9.75 -9.08
CA THR A 149 5.13 -10.61 -8.93
C THR A 149 6.37 -9.79 -8.51
N GLY A 150 7.46 -10.43 -8.32
CA GLY A 150 8.71 -9.83 -7.87
C GLY A 150 9.06 -10.30 -6.46
N GLY A 151 10.34 -10.49 -6.20
CA GLY A 151 10.86 -11.20 -5.05
C GLY A 151 10.94 -12.71 -5.28
N THR A 152 10.84 -13.47 -4.20
CA THR A 152 10.98 -14.93 -4.22
C THR A 152 9.62 -15.59 -4.35
N PHE A 153 9.45 -16.48 -5.34
CA PHE A 153 8.32 -17.41 -5.41
C PHE A 153 8.40 -18.40 -4.26
N ILE A 154 7.31 -18.62 -3.56
CA ILE A 154 7.23 -19.53 -2.40
C ILE A 154 6.46 -20.82 -2.78
N ASN A 155 5.19 -20.66 -3.17
CA ASN A 155 4.32 -21.79 -3.54
C ASN A 155 3.10 -21.28 -4.32
N ASN A 156 2.20 -22.20 -4.64
CA ASN A 156 0.87 -21.88 -5.14
C ASN A 156 -0.17 -22.12 -4.04
N VAL A 157 -1.17 -21.25 -3.99
CA VAL A 157 -2.36 -21.40 -3.13
C VAL A 157 -3.60 -21.54 -4.00
N SER A 158 -4.42 -22.56 -3.73
CA SER A 158 -5.72 -22.74 -4.38
C SER A 158 -6.79 -22.01 -3.56
N SER A 159 -7.48 -21.07 -4.19
CA SER A 159 -8.59 -20.32 -3.60
C SER A 159 -9.58 -19.93 -4.69
N ASP A 160 -10.87 -19.90 -4.36
CA ASP A 160 -11.94 -19.38 -5.21
C ASP A 160 -12.00 -20.01 -6.63
N GLY A 161 -11.56 -21.27 -6.75
CA GLY A 161 -11.49 -21.99 -8.00
C GLY A 161 -10.27 -21.67 -8.88
N HIS A 162 -9.32 -20.90 -8.36
CA HIS A 162 -8.10 -20.47 -9.05
C HIS A 162 -6.83 -20.90 -8.31
N SER A 163 -5.70 -20.86 -9.02
CA SER A 163 -4.36 -21.07 -8.47
C SER A 163 -3.62 -19.75 -8.47
N TYR A 164 -3.26 -19.28 -7.29
CA TYR A 164 -2.50 -18.05 -7.09
C TYR A 164 -1.04 -18.39 -6.80
N SER A 165 -0.12 -17.72 -7.47
CA SER A 165 1.31 -17.83 -7.18
C SER A 165 1.67 -16.87 -6.06
N PHE A 166 2.17 -17.42 -4.95
CA PHE A 166 2.62 -16.64 -3.79
C PHE A 166 4.08 -16.21 -3.94
N TYR A 167 4.30 -14.90 -3.92
CA TYR A 167 5.62 -14.27 -3.91
C TYR A 167 5.84 -13.49 -2.63
N LYS A 168 7.10 -13.41 -2.22
CA LYS A 168 7.54 -12.66 -1.04
C LYS A 168 8.72 -11.77 -1.36
N SER A 169 8.70 -10.52 -0.91
CA SER A 169 9.83 -9.59 -1.02
C SER A 169 9.99 -8.75 0.23
N LEU A 170 11.23 -8.34 0.51
CA LEU A 170 11.54 -7.39 1.58
C LEU A 170 11.62 -6.00 0.98
N ARG A 171 10.93 -5.05 1.58
CA ARG A 171 11.07 -3.61 1.32
C ARG A 171 11.91 -3.01 2.43
N VAL A 172 12.97 -2.30 2.06
CA VAL A 172 13.90 -1.67 3.01
C VAL A 172 13.75 -0.16 2.90
N ASP A 173 13.56 0.51 4.03
CA ASP A 173 13.40 1.96 4.13
C ASP A 173 12.38 2.52 3.13
N ALA A 174 11.21 1.87 3.05
CA ALA A 174 10.15 2.21 2.11
C ALA A 174 8.93 2.83 2.82
N PRO A 175 8.09 3.59 2.11
CA PRO A 175 6.83 4.12 2.64
C PRO A 175 5.94 3.00 3.16
N SER A 176 5.32 3.23 4.32
CA SER A 176 4.39 2.29 4.97
C SER A 176 3.33 3.03 5.78
N ILE A 177 2.37 2.30 6.34
CA ILE A 177 1.34 2.84 7.23
C ILE A 177 1.86 3.42 8.56
N ILE A 178 3.12 3.22 8.87
CA ILE A 178 3.79 3.78 10.07
C ILE A 178 4.92 4.74 9.71
N GLY A 179 4.95 5.25 8.48
CA GLY A 179 6.06 6.03 7.94
C GLY A 179 7.09 5.16 7.21
N THR A 180 8.31 5.66 7.03
CA THR A 180 9.40 4.89 6.40
C THR A 180 9.78 3.71 7.30
N ALA A 181 9.73 2.50 6.75
CA ALA A 181 10.00 1.26 7.49
C ALA A 181 10.57 0.16 6.59
N THR A 182 11.12 -0.87 7.23
CA THR A 182 11.47 -2.12 6.57
C THR A 182 10.38 -3.15 6.88
N PHE A 183 9.80 -3.75 5.84
CA PHE A 183 8.67 -4.66 5.97
C PHE A 183 8.65 -5.73 4.87
N TRP A 184 7.89 -6.79 5.09
CA TRP A 184 7.68 -7.82 4.08
C TRP A 184 6.43 -7.53 3.25
N GLN A 185 6.51 -7.84 1.95
CA GLN A 185 5.36 -7.92 1.05
C GLN A 185 5.00 -9.39 0.83
N TYR A 186 3.71 -9.73 0.99
CA TYR A 186 3.11 -11.01 0.66
C TYR A 186 2.14 -10.81 -0.51
N LYS A 187 2.38 -11.52 -1.61
CA LYS A 187 1.73 -11.25 -2.89
C LYS A 187 1.23 -12.54 -3.52
N ASP A 188 -0.08 -12.77 -3.43
CA ASP A 188 -0.75 -13.85 -4.16
C ASP A 188 -1.29 -13.31 -5.49
N THR A 189 -0.87 -13.87 -6.60
CA THR A 189 -1.23 -13.41 -7.94
C THR A 189 -1.88 -14.51 -8.75
N TRP A 190 -3.09 -14.27 -9.20
CA TRP A 190 -3.77 -15.00 -10.25
C TRP A 190 -3.89 -14.15 -11.52
N GLY A 191 -4.41 -12.93 -11.43
CA GLY A 191 -4.42 -11.93 -12.50
C GLY A 191 -5.40 -12.18 -13.64
N GLY A 192 -6.22 -13.22 -13.58
CA GLY A 192 -7.09 -13.66 -14.67
C GLY A 192 -8.53 -13.13 -14.61
N SER A 193 -8.87 -12.26 -13.65
CA SER A 193 -10.21 -11.68 -13.52
C SER A 193 -10.51 -10.66 -14.62
N SER A 194 -11.79 -10.35 -14.82
CA SER A 194 -12.30 -9.40 -15.80
C SER A 194 -13.35 -8.47 -15.19
N THR A 195 -13.60 -7.34 -15.84
CA THR A 195 -14.65 -6.39 -15.46
C THR A 195 -16.06 -6.95 -15.68
N GLY A 196 -17.04 -6.35 -15.00
CA GLY A 196 -18.47 -6.57 -15.24
C GLY A 196 -19.09 -7.79 -14.54
N SER A 197 -18.31 -8.57 -13.77
CA SER A 197 -18.82 -9.75 -13.06
C SER A 197 -18.64 -9.64 -11.56
N ASN A 198 -19.63 -10.10 -10.80
CA ASN A 198 -19.51 -10.27 -9.35
C ASN A 198 -18.57 -11.44 -9.06
N ARG A 199 -17.65 -11.22 -8.15
CA ARG A 199 -16.62 -12.17 -7.72
C ARG A 199 -16.45 -12.12 -6.22
N SER A 200 -15.69 -13.09 -5.69
CA SER A 200 -15.32 -13.08 -4.27
C SER A 200 -13.90 -13.60 -4.08
N VAL A 201 -13.27 -13.13 -3.01
CA VAL A 201 -11.97 -13.60 -2.53
C VAL A 201 -12.13 -14.12 -1.11
N ASN A 202 -11.79 -15.38 -0.90
CA ASN A 202 -11.75 -16.00 0.43
C ASN A 202 -10.40 -15.71 1.11
N MET A 203 -10.33 -14.63 1.87
CA MET A 203 -9.11 -14.21 2.56
C MET A 203 -8.58 -15.26 3.55
N THR A 204 -9.43 -16.14 4.07
CA THR A 204 -8.97 -17.21 4.98
C THR A 204 -7.93 -18.12 4.31
N ASN A 205 -8.13 -18.47 3.04
CA ASN A 205 -7.21 -19.36 2.32
C ASN A 205 -5.84 -18.70 2.15
N HIS A 206 -5.81 -17.44 1.73
CA HIS A 206 -4.59 -16.66 1.54
C HIS A 206 -3.84 -16.46 2.87
N ILE A 207 -4.55 -16.01 3.91
CA ILE A 207 -3.98 -15.76 5.23
C ILE A 207 -3.39 -17.04 5.85
N ASN A 208 -4.08 -18.18 5.71
CA ASN A 208 -3.56 -19.46 6.19
C ASN A 208 -2.29 -19.86 5.45
N ASN A 209 -2.24 -19.69 4.11
CA ASN A 209 -1.02 -19.92 3.35
C ASN A 209 0.13 -19.00 3.80
N TRP A 210 -0.14 -17.71 3.99
CA TRP A 210 0.88 -16.75 4.44
C TRP A 210 1.41 -17.08 5.83
N ARG A 211 0.54 -17.48 6.77
CA ARG A 211 0.95 -17.92 8.12
C ARG A 211 1.84 -19.16 8.09
N ASN A 212 1.53 -20.10 7.21
CA ASN A 212 2.24 -21.37 7.14
C ASN A 212 3.53 -21.29 6.32
N SER A 213 3.55 -20.48 5.25
CA SER A 213 4.61 -20.49 4.24
C SER A 213 5.39 -19.18 4.16
N GLY A 214 4.87 -18.09 4.71
CA GLY A 214 5.49 -16.74 4.63
C GLY A 214 6.76 -16.58 5.46
N GLY A 215 6.93 -17.39 6.51
CA GLY A 215 8.14 -17.39 7.35
C GLY A 215 8.20 -16.28 8.41
N GLN A 216 7.37 -15.24 8.31
CA GLN A 216 7.28 -14.14 9.29
C GLN A 216 5.95 -14.17 10.07
N GLY A 217 5.10 -15.17 9.81
CA GLY A 217 3.72 -15.17 10.28
C GLY A 217 2.84 -14.17 9.54
N PHE A 218 1.75 -13.77 10.19
CA PHE A 218 0.82 -12.75 9.71
C PHE A 218 0.24 -12.02 10.92
N GLY A 219 0.53 -10.73 11.05
CA GLY A 219 0.30 -9.96 12.27
C GLY A 219 -1.16 -9.60 12.54
N SER A 220 -1.35 -8.61 13.39
CA SER A 220 -2.66 -8.02 13.64
C SER A 220 -3.12 -7.22 12.43
N TYR A 221 -4.38 -7.36 12.07
CA TYR A 221 -4.93 -6.63 10.92
C TYR A 221 -4.91 -5.12 11.17
N ASN A 222 -4.40 -4.39 10.19
CA ASN A 222 -4.71 -3.00 9.97
C ASN A 222 -5.85 -2.92 8.95
N TYR A 223 -5.80 -2.09 7.90
CA TYR A 223 -6.89 -2.06 6.94
C TYR A 223 -6.80 -3.14 5.85
N GLN A 224 -7.91 -3.37 5.18
CA GLN A 224 -8.10 -4.29 4.06
C GLN A 224 -9.12 -3.71 3.10
N ILE A 225 -8.72 -3.47 1.86
CA ILE A 225 -9.54 -2.80 0.84
C ILE A 225 -9.52 -3.58 -0.48
N LEU A 226 -10.59 -3.47 -1.26
CA LEU A 226 -10.49 -3.66 -2.70
C LEU A 226 -9.77 -2.44 -3.26
N ALA A 227 -8.64 -2.64 -3.91
CA ALA A 227 -7.78 -1.57 -4.38
C ALA A 227 -7.42 -1.69 -5.86
N LEU A 228 -7.07 -0.54 -6.45
CA LEU A 228 -6.23 -0.44 -7.63
C LEU A 228 -4.87 0.07 -7.19
N GLU A 229 -3.82 -0.45 -7.82
CA GLU A 229 -2.48 0.13 -7.73
C GLU A 229 -1.86 0.29 -9.11
N ALA A 230 -1.16 1.43 -9.31
CA ALA A 230 -0.47 1.74 -10.55
C ALA A 230 0.83 2.47 -10.25
N TRP A 231 1.98 1.85 -10.59
CA TRP A 231 3.30 2.46 -10.46
C TRP A 231 4.03 2.53 -11.80
N GLY A 232 4.99 3.47 -11.93
CA GLY A 232 5.82 3.65 -13.12
C GLY A 232 5.20 4.54 -14.19
N THR A 233 4.80 5.77 -13.83
CA THR A 233 4.22 6.82 -14.69
C THR A 233 3.01 6.34 -15.48
N LYS A 234 1.88 6.26 -14.79
CA LYS A 234 0.63 5.72 -15.35
C LYS A 234 -0.53 6.69 -15.21
N SER A 235 -1.50 6.49 -16.10
CA SER A 235 -2.79 7.18 -16.09
C SER A 235 -3.91 6.17 -16.31
N GLY A 236 -5.06 6.38 -15.66
CA GLY A 236 -6.17 5.46 -15.78
C GLY A 236 -7.37 5.81 -14.90
N TYR A 237 -8.30 4.86 -14.88
CA TYR A 237 -9.56 4.98 -14.17
C TYR A 237 -10.05 3.60 -13.73
N ILE A 238 -10.63 3.53 -12.54
CA ILE A 238 -11.42 2.39 -12.05
C ILE A 238 -12.74 2.88 -11.47
N ASN A 239 -13.81 2.12 -11.68
CA ASN A 239 -15.02 2.14 -10.87
C ASN A 239 -15.29 0.73 -10.35
N ALA A 240 -15.35 0.57 -9.05
CA ALA A 240 -15.52 -0.74 -8.42
C ALA A 240 -16.42 -0.67 -7.19
N THR A 241 -16.96 -1.81 -6.80
CA THR A 241 -17.80 -1.97 -5.61
C THR A 241 -17.29 -3.16 -4.81
N VAL A 242 -17.23 -3.00 -3.49
CA VAL A 242 -16.86 -4.05 -2.51
C VAL A 242 -17.99 -4.26 -1.52
N TRP A 243 -18.22 -5.52 -1.08
CA TRP A 243 -19.22 -5.89 -0.07
C TRP A 243 -18.82 -7.12 0.75
#